data_08ae7e898273277a0ab6320cff127ffa
#
_entry.id   08ae7e898273277a0ab6320cff127ffa
#
_cell.length_a   1.000
_cell.length_b   1.000
_cell.length_c   1.000
_cell.angle_alpha   90.00
_cell.angle_beta   90.00
_cell.angle_gamma   90.00
#
_symmetry.space_group_name_H-M   'P 1'
#
loop_
_entity.id
_entity.type
_entity.pdbx_description
1 polymer ?
#
loop_
_entity_poly.entity_id
_entity_poly.type
_entity_poly.pdbx_seq_one_letter_code
_entity_poly.pdbx_strand_id
1 'polypeptide(L)'
;MNSHMHVLVATVVHHPEDARILHRQIRALLDAGHRVTYMAPFADCGVTPWQELAPVNVPRASGRRRTASLRAARTALARLAPQADVLLFHDPELLLALPRTRPPTVWDVHEDAAAALLTKPWLPRPLRRPLAPVVRGLERRAEQRMHLLLAEEGYRDRFARDHPVVPNTTYVPERPERGPGTDRVVYLGHLSAARGAAELVEMGRTLRPHGVRVEIIGAADPGIRPMLRDAHREEAVEWYGFVPNDQALRMISGALAGVCLLQDTPNYRSSLPTKVVEYMAHGLPVVSTPNPAAVALVNDSAEGDCGTVVPFGDAAAAADAVLQLRSDSALRDRYSATGHAIARAAFHWPLQADPFVRQLEEWAGVQGRPRLPMQPSAPIRDAREGDSARTARTGR
;
A
#
# COMPACT_ATOMS: atom_id res chain seq x y z
N MET A 1 -14.46 9.07 32.54
CA MET A 1 -13.76 8.04 31.74
C MET A 1 -13.10 8.73 30.55
N ASN A 2 -11.80 8.50 30.34
CA ASN A 2 -11.07 9.14 29.23
C ASN A 2 -11.65 8.67 27.89
N SER A 3 -12.14 9.59 27.09
CA SER A 3 -12.64 9.33 25.73
C SER A 3 -11.51 9.26 24.68
N HIS A 4 -10.26 9.44 25.07
CA HIS A 4 -9.08 9.46 24.21
C HIS A 4 -8.10 8.37 24.65
N MET A 5 -7.74 7.47 23.73
CA MET A 5 -6.73 6.45 23.98
C MET A 5 -5.34 6.90 23.47
N HIS A 6 -4.31 6.29 24.06
CA HIS A 6 -2.95 6.36 23.57
C HIS A 6 -2.62 5.10 22.77
N VAL A 7 -2.41 5.24 21.47
CA VAL A 7 -2.09 4.14 20.57
C VAL A 7 -0.60 4.13 20.29
N LEU A 8 0.07 3.02 20.57
CA LEU A 8 1.46 2.77 20.13
C LEU A 8 1.42 2.01 18.80
N VAL A 9 1.74 2.69 17.71
CA VAL A 9 1.86 2.07 16.38
C VAL A 9 3.31 1.73 16.10
N ALA A 10 3.60 0.51 15.60
CA ALA A 10 4.95 0.01 15.45
C ALA A 10 5.21 -0.68 14.12
N THR A 11 6.27 -0.26 13.42
CA THR A 11 6.87 -0.95 12.28
C THR A 11 8.40 -0.83 12.29
N VAL A 12 9.09 -1.83 11.76
CA VAL A 12 10.56 -1.82 11.55
C VAL A 12 10.94 -2.12 10.11
N VAL A 13 10.00 -2.61 9.29
CA VAL A 13 10.22 -2.99 7.89
C VAL A 13 9.66 -1.96 6.93
N HIS A 14 8.44 -1.49 7.19
CA HIS A 14 7.72 -0.58 6.30
C HIS A 14 8.35 0.81 6.27
N HIS A 15 8.10 1.52 5.17
CA HIS A 15 8.45 2.93 5.08
C HIS A 15 7.60 3.73 6.07
N PRO A 16 8.14 4.75 6.77
CA PRO A 16 7.33 5.54 7.71
C PRO A 16 6.11 6.21 7.07
N GLU A 17 6.19 6.54 5.78
CA GLU A 17 5.08 7.08 4.97
C GLU A 17 4.30 5.96 4.24
N ASP A 18 4.24 4.75 4.81
CA ASP A 18 3.39 3.70 4.25
C ASP A 18 1.93 4.16 4.21
N ALA A 19 1.30 3.96 3.04
CA ALA A 19 -0.04 4.47 2.80
C ALA A 19 -1.09 3.89 3.76
N ARG A 20 -1.00 2.59 4.11
CA ARG A 20 -1.91 1.94 5.06
C ARG A 20 -1.65 2.42 6.48
N ILE A 21 -0.39 2.45 6.88
CA ILE A 21 -0.01 2.76 8.26
C ILE A 21 -0.22 4.24 8.56
N LEU A 22 0.46 5.13 7.82
CA LEU A 22 0.47 6.56 8.14
C LEU A 22 -0.78 7.26 7.62
N HIS A 23 -1.03 7.17 6.31
CA HIS A 23 -2.06 8.00 5.66
C HIS A 23 -3.49 7.50 5.88
N ARG A 24 -3.68 6.27 6.35
CA ARG A 24 -5.01 5.71 6.65
C ARG A 24 -5.19 5.46 8.14
N GLN A 25 -4.51 4.48 8.71
CA GLN A 25 -4.75 4.06 10.10
C GLN A 25 -4.35 5.13 11.11
N ILE A 26 -3.12 5.66 11.04
CA ILE A 26 -2.67 6.72 11.97
C ILE A 26 -3.50 7.99 11.78
N ARG A 27 -3.76 8.40 10.52
CA ARG A 27 -4.60 9.57 10.26
C ARG A 27 -6.00 9.41 10.88
N ALA A 28 -6.65 8.26 10.70
CA ALA A 28 -7.96 8.00 11.31
C ALA A 28 -7.94 8.07 12.85
N LEU A 29 -6.87 7.57 13.48
CA LEU A 29 -6.70 7.66 14.93
C LEU A 29 -6.54 9.11 15.39
N LEU A 30 -5.74 9.92 14.69
CA LEU A 30 -5.55 11.34 14.99
C LEU A 30 -6.85 12.13 14.77
N ASP A 31 -7.56 11.90 13.67
CA ASP A 31 -8.85 12.55 13.36
C ASP A 31 -9.92 12.18 14.38
N ALA A 32 -9.83 11.01 14.97
CA ALA A 32 -10.67 10.58 16.09
C ALA A 32 -10.27 11.22 17.44
N GLY A 33 -9.19 12.02 17.48
CA GLY A 33 -8.70 12.70 18.67
C GLY A 33 -7.83 11.81 19.57
N HIS A 34 -7.37 10.65 19.09
CA HIS A 34 -6.47 9.78 19.86
C HIS A 34 -5.02 10.27 19.78
N ARG A 35 -4.26 9.98 20.83
CA ARG A 35 -2.82 10.25 20.84
C ARG A 35 -2.08 9.06 20.22
N VAL A 36 -1.17 9.33 19.28
CA VAL A 36 -0.39 8.28 18.61
C VAL A 36 1.09 8.45 18.87
N THR A 37 1.71 7.39 19.42
CA THR A 37 3.17 7.23 19.38
C THR A 37 3.49 6.32 18.18
N TYR A 38 4.31 6.81 17.26
CA TYR A 38 4.67 6.04 16.06
C TYR A 38 6.14 5.64 16.08
N MET A 39 6.39 4.33 16.25
CA MET A 39 7.73 3.73 16.19
C MET A 39 7.99 3.24 14.75
N ALA A 40 8.92 3.89 14.05
CA ALA A 40 9.24 3.59 12.65
C ALA A 40 10.69 3.97 12.30
N PRO A 41 11.25 3.50 11.17
CA PRO A 41 12.62 3.78 10.75
C PRO A 41 12.77 5.15 10.06
N PHE A 42 12.42 6.24 10.73
CA PHE A 42 12.40 7.59 10.18
C PHE A 42 13.76 8.03 9.64
N ALA A 43 14.82 7.87 10.43
CA ALA A 43 16.16 8.30 10.04
C ALA A 43 16.72 7.51 8.86
N ASP A 44 16.53 6.19 8.83
CA ASP A 44 17.00 5.34 7.73
C ASP A 44 16.25 5.61 6.41
N CYS A 45 15.06 6.20 6.49
CA CYS A 45 14.24 6.56 5.33
C CYS A 45 14.30 8.06 4.98
N GLY A 46 14.96 8.90 5.80
CA GLY A 46 15.04 10.35 5.58
C GLY A 46 13.69 11.06 5.73
N VAL A 47 12.78 10.51 6.55
CA VAL A 47 11.42 11.04 6.74
C VAL A 47 11.34 11.92 7.97
N THR A 48 10.74 13.10 7.81
CA THR A 48 10.35 13.97 8.93
C THR A 48 8.96 13.56 9.43
N PRO A 49 8.83 13.17 10.71
CA PRO A 49 7.52 12.80 11.26
C PRO A 49 6.53 13.97 11.27
N TRP A 50 5.23 13.67 11.18
CA TRP A 50 4.18 14.67 11.38
C TRP A 50 4.22 15.26 12.79
N GLN A 51 3.88 16.53 12.94
CA GLN A 51 3.93 17.25 14.22
C GLN A 51 2.93 16.70 15.26
N GLU A 52 1.82 16.12 14.81
CA GLU A 52 0.81 15.52 15.68
C GLU A 52 1.23 14.20 16.31
N LEU A 53 2.33 13.60 15.84
CA LEU A 53 2.84 12.32 16.33
C LEU A 53 3.86 12.49 17.45
N ALA A 54 3.92 11.49 18.35
CA ALA A 54 5.09 11.25 19.19
C ALA A 54 6.02 10.24 18.47
N PRO A 55 7.03 10.69 17.72
CA PRO A 55 7.85 9.78 16.91
C PRO A 55 8.89 9.06 17.74
N VAL A 56 9.14 7.78 17.41
CA VAL A 56 10.21 6.98 17.98
C VAL A 56 11.01 6.34 16.84
N ASN A 57 12.24 6.81 16.65
CA ASN A 57 13.09 6.28 15.59
C ASN A 57 13.72 4.94 16.00
N VAL A 58 13.67 3.97 15.11
CA VAL A 58 14.34 2.66 15.22
C VAL A 58 15.05 2.34 13.89
N PRO A 59 16.14 1.54 13.91
CA PRO A 59 16.78 1.14 12.67
C PRO A 59 15.85 0.29 11.78
N ARG A 60 15.95 0.46 10.47
CA ARG A 60 15.18 -0.36 9.52
C ARG A 60 15.64 -1.81 9.51
N ALA A 61 14.69 -2.75 9.60
CA ALA A 61 14.97 -4.18 9.55
C ALA A 61 15.23 -4.65 8.11
N SER A 62 16.44 -4.38 7.60
CA SER A 62 16.87 -4.77 6.26
C SER A 62 18.17 -5.56 6.29
N GLY A 63 18.28 -6.63 5.48
CA GLY A 63 19.50 -7.43 5.34
C GLY A 63 20.09 -7.86 6.69
N ARG A 64 21.39 -7.60 6.89
CA ARG A 64 22.14 -7.94 8.12
C ARG A 64 21.77 -7.10 9.35
N ARG A 65 21.06 -5.99 9.17
CA ARG A 65 20.63 -5.10 10.27
C ARG A 65 19.41 -5.59 11.04
N ARG A 66 18.70 -6.66 10.59
CA ARG A 66 17.47 -7.18 11.21
C ARG A 66 17.59 -7.46 12.70
N THR A 67 18.68 -8.09 13.14
CA THR A 67 18.89 -8.41 14.57
C THR A 67 19.09 -7.16 15.41
N ALA A 68 19.83 -6.18 14.92
CA ALA A 68 20.03 -4.89 15.61
C ALA A 68 18.72 -4.10 15.70
N SER A 69 17.95 -4.06 14.59
CA SER A 69 16.64 -3.43 14.54
C SER A 69 15.66 -4.07 15.55
N LEU A 70 15.58 -5.40 15.59
CA LEU A 70 14.71 -6.10 16.54
C LEU A 70 15.11 -5.88 18.00
N ARG A 71 16.42 -5.78 18.31
CA ARG A 71 16.89 -5.42 19.66
C ARG A 71 16.48 -4.00 20.04
N ALA A 72 16.67 -3.04 19.13
CA ALA A 72 16.24 -1.66 19.34
C ALA A 72 14.72 -1.56 19.53
N ALA A 73 13.94 -2.23 18.67
CA ALA A 73 12.49 -2.31 18.78
C ALA A 73 12.05 -2.92 20.12
N ARG A 74 12.68 -4.03 20.57
CA ARG A 74 12.38 -4.66 21.85
C ARG A 74 12.60 -3.70 23.03
N THR A 75 13.70 -2.95 23.02
CA THR A 75 14.01 -1.95 24.06
C THR A 75 12.97 -0.82 24.05
N ALA A 76 12.63 -0.30 22.87
CA ALA A 76 11.64 0.76 22.73
C ALA A 76 10.24 0.28 23.16
N LEU A 77 9.79 -0.88 22.70
CA LEU A 77 8.51 -1.47 23.06
C LEU A 77 8.42 -1.77 24.57
N ALA A 78 9.47 -2.28 25.19
CA ALA A 78 9.48 -2.54 26.64
C ALA A 78 9.27 -1.26 27.47
N ARG A 79 9.77 -0.12 26.99
CA ARG A 79 9.61 1.19 27.64
C ARG A 79 8.25 1.83 27.35
N LEU A 80 7.73 1.71 26.12
CA LEU A 80 6.58 2.48 25.64
C LEU A 80 5.24 1.72 25.79
N ALA A 81 5.23 0.40 25.63
CA ALA A 81 4.00 -0.38 25.68
C ALA A 81 3.24 -0.24 27.00
N PRO A 82 3.87 -0.19 28.19
CA PRO A 82 3.15 0.03 29.44
C PRO A 82 2.46 1.38 29.56
N GLN A 83 2.77 2.33 28.70
CA GLN A 83 2.21 3.70 28.69
C GLN A 83 1.09 3.88 27.66
N ALA A 84 0.83 2.87 26.85
CA ALA A 84 -0.20 2.88 25.83
C ALA A 84 -1.44 2.09 26.26
N ASP A 85 -2.60 2.47 25.74
CA ASP A 85 -3.86 1.75 25.94
C ASP A 85 -4.00 0.58 24.97
N VAL A 86 -3.37 0.68 23.79
CA VAL A 86 -3.31 -0.37 22.77
C VAL A 86 -1.99 -0.30 22.00
N LEU A 87 -1.44 -1.47 21.63
CA LEU A 87 -0.29 -1.62 20.76
C LEU A 87 -0.74 -2.21 19.40
N LEU A 88 -0.61 -1.44 18.34
CA LEU A 88 -0.86 -1.87 16.96
C LEU A 88 0.49 -2.04 16.24
N PHE A 89 0.77 -3.22 15.69
CA PHE A 89 2.01 -3.44 14.95
C PHE A 89 1.77 -4.15 13.60
N HIS A 90 2.71 -3.97 12.66
CA HIS A 90 2.51 -4.36 11.27
C HIS A 90 3.43 -5.48 10.79
N ASP A 91 4.64 -5.59 11.35
CA ASP A 91 5.62 -6.56 10.87
C ASP A 91 5.60 -7.85 11.67
N PRO A 92 5.53 -9.04 11.05
CA PRO A 92 5.56 -10.32 11.75
C PRO A 92 6.86 -10.51 12.56
N GLU A 93 7.97 -9.87 12.17
CA GLU A 93 9.22 -9.89 12.92
C GLU A 93 9.09 -9.31 14.33
N LEU A 94 8.18 -8.35 14.54
CA LEU A 94 7.94 -7.73 15.85
C LEU A 94 7.34 -8.71 16.87
N LEU A 95 6.74 -9.84 16.44
CA LEU A 95 6.34 -10.92 17.34
C LEU A 95 7.48 -11.39 18.26
N LEU A 96 8.73 -11.32 17.78
CA LEU A 96 9.94 -11.67 18.53
C LEU A 96 10.43 -10.54 19.45
N ALA A 97 9.92 -9.34 19.30
CA ALA A 97 10.33 -8.16 20.06
C ALA A 97 9.30 -7.71 21.10
N LEU A 98 8.11 -8.30 21.12
CA LEU A 98 7.02 -7.93 22.03
C LEU A 98 7.42 -8.14 23.50
N PRO A 99 7.20 -7.15 24.40
CA PRO A 99 7.42 -7.31 25.82
C PRO A 99 6.37 -8.21 26.45
N ARG A 100 6.70 -8.80 27.62
CA ARG A 100 5.75 -9.64 28.36
C ARG A 100 4.60 -8.82 28.95
N THR A 101 4.92 -7.67 29.52
CA THR A 101 3.93 -6.70 30.03
C THR A 101 3.62 -5.71 28.93
N ARG A 102 2.38 -5.75 28.44
CA ARG A 102 1.91 -4.89 27.35
C ARG A 102 0.39 -4.73 27.39
N PRO A 103 -0.17 -3.66 26.83
CA PRO A 103 -1.62 -3.49 26.70
C PRO A 103 -2.21 -4.50 25.71
N PRO A 104 -3.54 -4.50 25.51
CA PRO A 104 -4.14 -5.19 24.36
C PRO A 104 -3.32 -4.91 23.10
N THR A 105 -2.96 -6.00 22.44
CA THR A 105 -2.00 -5.94 21.33
C THR A 105 -2.69 -6.44 20.07
N VAL A 106 -2.55 -5.69 19.00
CA VAL A 106 -3.19 -5.93 17.70
C VAL A 106 -2.11 -6.11 16.65
N TRP A 107 -2.16 -7.22 15.94
CA TRP A 107 -1.33 -7.43 14.76
C TRP A 107 -2.15 -7.17 13.49
N ASP A 108 -1.74 -6.18 12.71
CA ASP A 108 -2.29 -5.91 11.39
C ASP A 108 -1.61 -6.83 10.35
N VAL A 109 -2.32 -7.87 9.95
CA VAL A 109 -1.84 -8.91 9.04
C VAL A 109 -2.12 -8.49 7.61
N HIS A 110 -1.13 -7.93 6.92
CA HIS A 110 -1.27 -7.44 5.55
C HIS A 110 -0.32 -8.13 4.54
N GLU A 111 0.38 -9.20 4.98
CA GLU A 111 1.15 -10.08 4.11
C GLU A 111 0.94 -11.55 4.52
N ASP A 112 1.01 -12.47 3.58
CA ASP A 112 1.22 -13.88 3.88
C ASP A 112 2.71 -14.10 4.16
N ALA A 113 3.10 -13.99 5.44
CA ALA A 113 4.50 -14.09 5.85
C ALA A 113 5.12 -15.44 5.47
N ALA A 114 4.36 -16.54 5.53
CA ALA A 114 4.83 -17.87 5.17
C ALA A 114 5.03 -18.02 3.64
N ALA A 115 4.07 -17.54 2.84
CA ALA A 115 4.22 -17.52 1.38
C ALA A 115 5.33 -16.55 0.94
N ALA A 116 5.45 -15.40 1.59
CA ALA A 116 6.49 -14.43 1.29
C ALA A 116 7.91 -14.99 1.53
N LEU A 117 8.12 -15.88 2.52
CA LEU A 117 9.41 -16.53 2.75
C LEU A 117 9.90 -17.33 1.54
N LEU A 118 9.00 -17.91 0.75
CA LEU A 118 9.37 -18.73 -0.41
C LEU A 118 10.05 -17.90 -1.51
N THR A 119 9.81 -16.59 -1.53
CA THR A 119 10.34 -15.66 -2.52
C THR A 119 11.45 -14.75 -2.01
N LYS A 120 11.72 -14.70 -0.69
CA LYS A 120 12.73 -13.80 -0.11
C LYS A 120 14.16 -14.17 -0.56
N PRO A 121 14.89 -13.27 -1.26
CA PRO A 121 16.20 -13.59 -1.82
C PRO A 121 17.30 -13.78 -0.75
N TRP A 122 17.14 -13.18 0.43
CA TRP A 122 18.10 -13.28 1.53
C TRP A 122 18.07 -14.63 2.26
N LEU A 123 17.02 -15.45 2.05
CA LEU A 123 16.88 -16.76 2.66
C LEU A 123 17.40 -17.84 1.69
N PRO A 124 18.36 -18.69 2.11
CA PRO A 124 18.83 -19.82 1.29
C PRO A 124 17.67 -20.72 0.85
N ARG A 125 17.65 -21.09 -0.44
CA ARG A 125 16.57 -21.89 -1.04
C ARG A 125 16.17 -23.14 -0.23
N PRO A 126 17.12 -23.97 0.30
CA PRO A 126 16.75 -25.17 1.04
C PRO A 126 16.03 -24.88 2.36
N LEU A 127 16.22 -23.69 2.95
CA LEU A 127 15.59 -23.32 4.22
C LEU A 127 14.18 -22.72 4.06
N ARG A 128 13.79 -22.32 2.85
CA ARG A 128 12.52 -21.63 2.61
C ARG A 128 11.31 -22.51 2.95
N ARG A 129 11.28 -23.75 2.41
CA ARG A 129 10.17 -24.70 2.62
C ARG A 129 10.03 -25.14 4.09
N PRO A 130 11.10 -25.56 4.81
CA PRO A 130 10.96 -26.01 6.19
C PRO A 130 10.64 -24.87 7.18
N LEU A 131 10.93 -23.60 6.85
CA LEU A 131 10.58 -22.47 7.72
C LEU A 131 9.11 -22.02 7.59
N ALA A 132 8.43 -22.32 6.50
CA ALA A 132 7.04 -21.93 6.32
C ALA A 132 6.10 -22.50 7.42
N PRO A 133 6.17 -23.80 7.80
CA PRO A 133 5.40 -24.33 8.94
C PRO A 133 5.74 -23.66 10.27
N VAL A 134 7.00 -23.27 10.48
CA VAL A 134 7.41 -22.56 11.72
C VAL A 134 6.72 -21.19 11.79
N VAL A 135 6.69 -20.45 10.67
CA VAL A 135 5.98 -19.17 10.61
C VAL A 135 4.48 -19.36 10.83
N ARG A 136 3.86 -20.37 10.22
CA ARG A 136 2.45 -20.71 10.48
C ARG A 136 2.20 -21.04 11.97
N GLY A 137 3.14 -21.74 12.62
CA GLY A 137 3.08 -22.00 14.06
C GLY A 137 3.14 -20.70 14.90
N LEU A 138 3.98 -19.74 14.51
CA LEU A 138 4.06 -18.42 15.15
C LEU A 138 2.79 -17.61 14.93
N GLU A 139 2.21 -17.62 13.72
CA GLU A 139 0.92 -16.97 13.42
C GLU A 139 -0.21 -17.53 14.32
N ARG A 140 -0.34 -18.85 14.43
CA ARG A 140 -1.34 -19.51 15.32
C ARG A 140 -1.12 -19.15 16.78
N ARG A 141 0.14 -19.06 17.22
CA ARG A 141 0.46 -18.66 18.60
C ARG A 141 0.14 -17.18 18.84
N ALA A 142 0.34 -16.33 17.84
CA ALA A 142 -0.05 -14.91 17.89
C ALA A 142 -1.58 -14.79 18.01
N GLU A 143 -2.34 -15.50 17.17
CA GLU A 143 -3.80 -15.56 17.20
C GLU A 143 -4.37 -15.89 18.59
N GLN A 144 -3.72 -16.80 19.33
CA GLN A 144 -4.14 -17.19 20.67
C GLN A 144 -3.89 -16.12 21.76
N ARG A 145 -3.03 -15.14 21.49
CA ARG A 145 -2.48 -14.23 22.52
C ARG A 145 -2.74 -12.76 22.28
N MET A 146 -3.27 -12.40 21.11
CA MET A 146 -3.52 -11.03 20.71
C MET A 146 -4.68 -10.95 19.72
N HIS A 147 -5.12 -9.74 19.44
CA HIS A 147 -6.08 -9.46 18.40
C HIS A 147 -5.41 -9.39 17.04
N LEU A 148 -6.12 -9.77 16.00
CA LEU A 148 -5.66 -9.67 14.61
C LEU A 148 -6.63 -8.78 13.83
N LEU A 149 -6.06 -7.94 12.97
CA LEU A 149 -6.76 -7.28 11.85
C LEU A 149 -6.25 -7.91 10.56
N LEU A 150 -7.14 -8.27 9.66
CA LEU A 150 -6.75 -8.84 8.38
C LEU A 150 -6.89 -7.78 7.29
N ALA A 151 -5.89 -7.65 6.41
CA ALA A 151 -5.94 -6.73 5.30
C ALA A 151 -6.71 -7.28 4.08
N GLU A 152 -7.05 -8.56 4.09
CA GLU A 152 -7.69 -9.24 2.96
C GLU A 152 -8.65 -10.32 3.45
N GLU A 153 -9.80 -10.47 2.80
CA GLU A 153 -10.75 -11.55 3.09
C GLU A 153 -10.11 -12.92 2.91
N GLY A 154 -9.28 -13.11 1.88
CA GLY A 154 -8.56 -14.36 1.63
C GLY A 154 -7.57 -14.78 2.71
N TYR A 155 -7.34 -13.94 3.72
CA TYR A 155 -6.51 -14.34 4.86
C TYR A 155 -7.29 -15.04 5.97
N ARG A 156 -8.65 -15.02 5.95
CA ARG A 156 -9.48 -15.71 6.95
C ARG A 156 -9.15 -17.18 7.07
N ASP A 157 -8.99 -17.89 5.96
CA ASP A 157 -8.69 -19.33 5.93
C ASP A 157 -7.34 -19.71 6.57
N ARG A 158 -6.49 -18.74 6.86
CA ARG A 158 -5.19 -18.96 7.51
C ARG A 158 -5.30 -19.11 9.02
N PHE A 159 -6.38 -18.63 9.61
CA PHE A 159 -6.60 -18.53 11.05
C PHE A 159 -7.76 -19.41 11.49
N ALA A 160 -7.78 -19.80 12.78
CA ALA A 160 -8.79 -20.67 13.31
C ALA A 160 -10.06 -19.92 13.79
N ARG A 161 -9.88 -18.64 14.12
CA ARG A 161 -10.96 -17.75 14.57
C ARG A 161 -11.33 -16.74 13.50
N ASP A 162 -12.51 -16.21 13.60
CA ASP A 162 -12.91 -15.07 12.79
C ASP A 162 -12.25 -13.78 13.31
N HIS A 163 -11.71 -12.97 12.40
CA HIS A 163 -11.03 -11.72 12.69
C HIS A 163 -11.60 -10.60 11.82
N PRO A 164 -11.68 -9.36 12.34
CA PRO A 164 -12.07 -8.21 11.54
C PRO A 164 -11.18 -8.02 10.33
N VAL A 165 -11.80 -7.72 9.19
CA VAL A 165 -11.09 -7.36 7.96
C VAL A 165 -11.15 -5.84 7.78
N VAL A 166 -9.98 -5.23 7.68
CA VAL A 166 -9.79 -3.82 7.31
C VAL A 166 -9.03 -3.82 6.00
N PRO A 167 -9.72 -3.81 4.86
CA PRO A 167 -9.11 -4.03 3.56
C PRO A 167 -8.13 -2.92 3.17
N ASN A 168 -7.22 -3.25 2.26
CA ASN A 168 -6.38 -2.25 1.63
C ASN A 168 -7.25 -1.37 0.72
N THR A 169 -7.48 -0.14 1.15
CA THR A 169 -8.36 0.84 0.49
C THR A 169 -7.59 2.11 0.17
N THR A 170 -8.23 3.05 -0.49
CA THR A 170 -7.68 4.37 -0.81
C THR A 170 -8.70 5.47 -0.55
N TYR A 171 -8.27 6.73 -0.60
CA TYR A 171 -9.21 7.85 -0.68
C TYR A 171 -9.72 7.95 -2.12
N VAL A 172 -11.01 7.71 -2.31
CA VAL A 172 -11.65 7.83 -3.61
C VAL A 172 -12.27 9.22 -3.70
N PRO A 173 -11.86 10.07 -4.64
CA PRO A 173 -12.47 11.39 -4.84
C PRO A 173 -13.93 11.24 -5.27
N GLU A 174 -14.74 12.27 -5.08
CA GLU A 174 -16.15 12.25 -5.53
C GLU A 174 -16.26 12.07 -7.05
N ARG A 175 -15.33 12.68 -7.76
CA ARG A 175 -15.15 12.55 -9.21
C ARG A 175 -13.66 12.46 -9.51
N PRO A 176 -13.24 11.70 -10.49
CA PRO A 176 -11.87 11.75 -10.97
C PRO A 176 -11.48 13.19 -11.34
N GLU A 177 -10.28 13.60 -10.96
CA GLU A 177 -9.77 14.95 -11.22
C GLU A 177 -9.70 15.25 -12.71
N ARG A 178 -9.35 14.23 -13.50
CA ARG A 178 -9.35 14.23 -14.96
C ARG A 178 -9.87 12.89 -15.46
N GLY A 179 -10.65 12.92 -16.54
CA GLY A 179 -11.00 11.71 -17.29
C GLY A 179 -9.77 11.06 -17.92
N PRO A 180 -9.86 9.80 -18.34
CA PRO A 180 -8.75 9.10 -18.96
C PRO A 180 -8.29 9.77 -20.27
N GLY A 181 -6.99 9.97 -20.42
CA GLY A 181 -6.34 10.53 -21.60
C GLY A 181 -6.10 9.51 -22.69
N THR A 182 -5.16 9.82 -23.63
CA THR A 182 -4.86 8.97 -24.80
C THR A 182 -3.38 8.74 -25.05
N ASP A 183 -2.48 9.36 -24.27
CA ASP A 183 -1.05 9.47 -24.62
C ASP A 183 -0.10 8.80 -23.63
N ARG A 184 -0.61 8.30 -22.48
CA ARG A 184 0.23 7.66 -21.48
C ARG A 184 -0.49 6.60 -20.65
N VAL A 185 0.22 5.55 -20.29
CA VAL A 185 -0.21 4.55 -19.32
C VAL A 185 0.72 4.58 -18.11
N VAL A 186 0.20 4.20 -16.94
CA VAL A 186 0.94 4.34 -15.68
C VAL A 186 1.08 3.00 -14.95
N TYR A 187 2.26 2.78 -14.38
CA TYR A 187 2.51 1.76 -13.35
C TYR A 187 2.79 2.45 -12.03
N LEU A 188 2.07 2.08 -10.97
CA LEU A 188 2.21 2.64 -9.64
C LEU A 188 2.77 1.62 -8.65
N GLY A 189 3.77 2.04 -7.85
CA GLY A 189 4.31 1.30 -6.72
C GLY A 189 5.67 0.65 -6.97
N HIS A 190 6.16 -0.10 -5.97
CA HIS A 190 7.45 -0.77 -6.05
C HIS A 190 7.49 -1.78 -7.20
N LEU A 191 8.54 -1.75 -8.03
CA LEU A 191 8.71 -2.62 -9.18
C LEU A 191 9.77 -3.69 -8.93
N SER A 192 9.45 -4.93 -9.29
CA SER A 192 10.34 -6.10 -9.26
C SER A 192 10.13 -6.96 -10.50
N ALA A 193 10.98 -7.95 -10.72
CA ALA A 193 10.78 -8.91 -11.80
C ALA A 193 9.41 -9.61 -11.70
N ALA A 194 9.03 -10.05 -10.49
CA ALA A 194 7.73 -10.69 -10.24
C ALA A 194 6.52 -9.73 -10.41
N ARG A 195 6.77 -8.44 -10.50
CA ARG A 195 5.75 -7.41 -10.74
C ARG A 195 5.69 -6.92 -12.19
N GLY A 196 6.29 -7.66 -13.12
CA GLY A 196 6.17 -7.42 -14.55
C GLY A 196 7.13 -6.36 -15.10
N ALA A 197 8.34 -6.22 -14.51
CA ALA A 197 9.29 -5.21 -14.95
C ALA A 197 9.73 -5.38 -16.41
N ALA A 198 9.96 -6.61 -16.86
CA ALA A 198 10.36 -6.90 -18.24
C ALA A 198 9.21 -6.64 -19.21
N GLU A 199 8.01 -7.05 -18.82
CA GLU A 199 6.79 -6.87 -19.61
C GLU A 199 6.43 -5.40 -19.78
N LEU A 200 6.61 -4.57 -18.74
CA LEU A 200 6.41 -3.12 -18.83
C LEU A 200 7.37 -2.45 -19.81
N VAL A 201 8.64 -2.87 -19.79
CA VAL A 201 9.64 -2.33 -20.73
C VAL A 201 9.32 -2.74 -22.17
N GLU A 202 8.97 -4.00 -22.40
CA GLU A 202 8.64 -4.49 -23.72
C GLU A 202 7.33 -3.87 -24.26
N MET A 203 6.32 -3.76 -23.42
CA MET A 203 5.10 -3.02 -23.73
C MET A 203 5.41 -1.57 -24.10
N GLY A 204 6.34 -0.92 -23.40
CA GLY A 204 6.75 0.45 -23.69
C GLY A 204 7.42 0.59 -25.06
N ARG A 205 8.28 -0.36 -25.44
CA ARG A 205 8.87 -0.40 -26.80
C ARG A 205 7.80 -0.54 -27.88
N THR A 206 6.79 -1.40 -27.63
CA THR A 206 5.67 -1.61 -28.56
C THR A 206 4.77 -0.38 -28.66
N LEU A 207 4.51 0.34 -27.57
CA LEU A 207 3.61 1.49 -27.53
C LEU A 207 4.24 2.79 -28.04
N ARG A 208 5.56 2.94 -27.93
CA ARG A 208 6.29 4.16 -28.33
C ARG A 208 6.01 4.60 -29.79
N PRO A 209 6.07 3.74 -30.81
CA PRO A 209 5.74 4.14 -32.20
C PRO A 209 4.32 4.65 -32.36
N HIS A 210 3.42 4.31 -31.47
CA HIS A 210 2.03 4.76 -31.44
C HIS A 210 1.85 6.06 -30.65
N GLY A 211 2.93 6.66 -30.11
CA GLY A 211 2.87 7.89 -29.32
C GLY A 211 2.22 7.72 -27.93
N VAL A 212 2.28 6.52 -27.36
CA VAL A 212 1.83 6.24 -25.99
C VAL A 212 3.05 6.01 -25.10
N ARG A 213 3.20 6.80 -24.06
CA ARG A 213 4.28 6.69 -23.06
C ARG A 213 3.92 5.73 -21.96
N VAL A 214 4.92 5.01 -21.44
CA VAL A 214 4.78 4.16 -20.24
C VAL A 214 5.51 4.81 -19.09
N GLU A 215 4.76 5.28 -18.09
CA GLU A 215 5.27 5.95 -16.90
C GLU A 215 5.32 4.98 -15.71
N ILE A 216 6.50 4.82 -15.10
CA ILE A 216 6.74 3.96 -13.94
C ILE A 216 6.99 4.83 -12.72
N ILE A 217 6.01 4.89 -11.82
CA ILE A 217 6.02 5.71 -10.61
C ILE A 217 6.25 4.80 -9.41
N GLY A 218 7.49 4.72 -8.95
CA GLY A 218 7.86 3.91 -7.79
C GLY A 218 9.31 3.45 -7.79
N ALA A 219 9.77 3.04 -6.60
CA ALA A 219 11.08 2.44 -6.44
C ALA A 219 11.16 1.08 -7.14
N ALA A 220 12.37 0.64 -7.43
CA ALA A 220 12.62 -0.64 -8.09
C ALA A 220 13.69 -1.46 -7.36
N ASP A 221 13.56 -2.79 -7.43
CA ASP A 221 14.58 -3.71 -6.92
C ASP A 221 15.95 -3.43 -7.55
N PRO A 222 17.06 -3.53 -6.78
CA PRO A 222 18.40 -3.26 -7.30
C PRO A 222 18.73 -4.02 -8.58
N GLY A 223 18.27 -5.27 -8.70
CA GLY A 223 18.57 -6.15 -9.84
C GLY A 223 17.93 -5.72 -11.17
N ILE A 224 16.82 -4.95 -11.13
CA ILE A 224 16.13 -4.50 -12.34
C ILE A 224 16.44 -3.04 -12.71
N ARG A 225 17.06 -2.27 -11.80
CA ARG A 225 17.39 -0.85 -12.04
C ARG A 225 18.26 -0.60 -13.30
N PRO A 226 19.27 -1.44 -13.61
CA PRO A 226 20.02 -1.27 -14.86
C PRO A 226 19.10 -1.32 -16.09
N MET A 227 18.25 -2.35 -16.20
CA MET A 227 17.28 -2.49 -17.29
C MET A 227 16.34 -1.28 -17.40
N LEU A 228 15.83 -0.78 -16.27
CA LEU A 228 14.95 0.40 -16.27
C LEU A 228 15.66 1.69 -16.72
N ARG A 229 16.93 1.88 -16.31
CA ARG A 229 17.73 3.03 -16.77
C ARG A 229 18.02 2.97 -18.25
N ASP A 230 18.28 1.77 -18.77
CA ASP A 230 18.51 1.57 -20.20
C ASP A 230 17.23 1.83 -20.98
N ALA A 231 16.10 1.27 -20.57
CA ALA A 231 14.79 1.50 -21.17
C ALA A 231 14.34 2.97 -21.09
N HIS A 232 14.70 3.68 -20.03
CA HIS A 232 14.43 5.11 -19.88
C HIS A 232 15.28 5.94 -20.90
N ARG A 233 16.56 5.59 -21.08
CA ARG A 233 17.42 6.23 -22.11
C ARG A 233 16.96 5.95 -23.54
N GLU A 234 16.36 4.78 -23.77
CA GLU A 234 15.75 4.39 -25.03
C GLU A 234 14.35 5.03 -25.23
N GLU A 235 13.88 5.79 -24.25
CA GLU A 235 12.51 6.35 -24.20
C GLU A 235 11.40 5.28 -24.31
N ALA A 236 11.71 4.03 -23.99
CA ALA A 236 10.71 2.96 -23.93
C ALA A 236 9.81 3.11 -22.70
N VAL A 237 10.36 3.60 -21.59
CA VAL A 237 9.63 3.92 -20.36
C VAL A 237 10.15 5.21 -19.74
N GLU A 238 9.29 5.90 -18.98
CA GLU A 238 9.68 7.02 -18.12
C GLU A 238 9.66 6.57 -16.66
N TRP A 239 10.83 6.43 -16.03
CA TRP A 239 10.96 5.94 -14.67
C TRP A 239 11.30 7.06 -13.68
N TYR A 240 10.38 7.35 -12.76
CA TYR A 240 10.49 8.45 -11.78
C TYR A 240 11.17 8.04 -10.45
N GLY A 241 11.36 6.74 -10.20
CA GLY A 241 11.82 6.29 -8.88
C GLY A 241 10.75 6.39 -7.81
N PHE A 242 11.18 6.46 -6.54
CA PHE A 242 10.26 6.61 -5.41
C PHE A 242 9.59 7.99 -5.43
N VAL A 243 8.27 7.98 -5.35
CA VAL A 243 7.42 9.16 -5.21
C VAL A 243 6.47 8.92 -4.04
N PRO A 244 6.29 9.88 -3.12
CA PRO A 244 5.29 9.78 -2.05
C PRO A 244 3.89 9.48 -2.59
N ASN A 245 3.09 8.69 -1.84
CA ASN A 245 1.82 8.16 -2.35
C ASN A 245 0.84 9.23 -2.81
N ASP A 246 0.71 10.32 -2.08
CA ASP A 246 -0.18 11.44 -2.43
C ASP A 246 0.23 12.16 -3.72
N GLN A 247 1.53 12.32 -3.95
CA GLN A 247 2.07 12.87 -5.21
C GLN A 247 1.89 11.88 -6.36
N ALA A 248 2.19 10.61 -6.10
CA ALA A 248 2.03 9.54 -7.08
C ALA A 248 0.58 9.41 -7.57
N LEU A 249 -0.40 9.52 -6.66
CA LEU A 249 -1.82 9.51 -7.00
C LEU A 249 -2.23 10.72 -7.86
N ARG A 250 -1.67 11.90 -7.61
CA ARG A 250 -1.87 13.06 -8.52
C ARG A 250 -1.24 12.83 -9.90
N MET A 251 -0.07 12.20 -9.96
CA MET A 251 0.62 11.93 -11.23
C MET A 251 -0.15 10.96 -12.12
N ILE A 252 -0.87 9.98 -11.57
CA ILE A 252 -1.64 9.03 -12.39
C ILE A 252 -2.91 9.65 -12.99
N SER A 253 -3.41 10.76 -12.46
CA SER A 253 -4.63 11.41 -12.92
C SER A 253 -4.56 11.76 -14.41
N GLY A 254 -5.59 11.38 -15.17
CA GLY A 254 -5.68 11.60 -16.60
C GLY A 254 -4.80 10.69 -17.47
N ALA A 255 -4.25 9.59 -16.95
CA ALA A 255 -3.64 8.57 -17.78
C ALA A 255 -4.70 7.79 -18.59
N LEU A 256 -4.28 7.19 -19.70
CA LEU A 256 -5.13 6.35 -20.55
C LEU A 256 -5.59 5.08 -19.79
N ALA A 257 -4.67 4.46 -19.05
CA ALA A 257 -4.92 3.26 -18.25
C ALA A 257 -3.86 3.12 -17.14
N GLY A 258 -4.23 2.38 -16.08
CA GLY A 258 -3.31 1.85 -15.10
C GLY A 258 -2.96 0.38 -15.38
N VAL A 259 -1.67 0.03 -15.29
CA VAL A 259 -1.17 -1.30 -15.69
C VAL A 259 -0.68 -2.10 -14.49
N CYS A 260 -1.08 -3.38 -14.38
CA CYS A 260 -0.72 -4.30 -13.31
C CYS A 260 -0.35 -5.68 -13.86
N LEU A 261 0.91 -5.87 -14.30
CA LEU A 261 1.40 -7.09 -14.95
C LEU A 261 2.10 -8.04 -13.95
N LEU A 262 1.43 -8.38 -12.84
CA LEU A 262 1.97 -9.34 -11.86
C LEU A 262 2.16 -10.72 -12.50
N GLN A 263 3.25 -11.39 -12.12
CA GLN A 263 3.52 -12.77 -12.54
C GLN A 263 2.69 -13.78 -11.71
N ASP A 264 2.46 -14.98 -12.25
CA ASP A 264 1.80 -16.07 -11.52
C ASP A 264 2.70 -16.58 -10.40
N THR A 265 2.60 -15.97 -9.24
CA THR A 265 3.33 -16.39 -8.04
C THR A 265 2.36 -16.70 -6.91
N PRO A 266 2.67 -17.66 -6.02
CA PRO A 266 1.78 -18.02 -4.90
C PRO A 266 1.41 -16.81 -4.02
N ASN A 267 2.32 -15.85 -3.86
CA ASN A 267 2.10 -14.65 -3.03
C ASN A 267 1.06 -13.70 -3.61
N TYR A 268 0.85 -13.70 -4.93
CA TYR A 268 -0.10 -12.79 -5.59
C TYR A 268 -1.47 -13.43 -5.86
N ARG A 269 -1.60 -14.75 -5.67
CA ARG A 269 -2.87 -15.46 -5.93
C ARG A 269 -3.97 -15.11 -4.94
N SER A 270 -3.61 -14.81 -3.70
CA SER A 270 -4.54 -14.48 -2.60
C SER A 270 -4.55 -13.01 -2.22
N SER A 271 -3.86 -12.14 -2.97
CA SER A 271 -3.70 -10.73 -2.64
C SER A 271 -4.30 -9.83 -3.70
N LEU A 272 -5.11 -8.88 -3.29
CA LEU A 272 -5.61 -7.82 -4.17
C LEU A 272 -4.51 -6.77 -4.39
N PRO A 273 -4.09 -6.52 -5.65
CA PRO A 273 -3.12 -5.47 -5.93
C PRO A 273 -3.69 -4.08 -5.64
N THR A 274 -3.20 -3.41 -4.60
CA THR A 274 -3.69 -2.08 -4.18
C THR A 274 -3.69 -1.05 -5.31
N LYS A 275 -2.72 -1.13 -6.23
CA LYS A 275 -2.65 -0.24 -7.40
C LYS A 275 -3.87 -0.34 -8.32
N VAL A 276 -4.49 -1.54 -8.44
CA VAL A 276 -5.74 -1.70 -9.22
C VAL A 276 -6.84 -0.85 -8.60
N VAL A 277 -6.99 -0.91 -7.29
CA VAL A 277 -7.95 -0.08 -6.55
C VAL A 277 -7.63 1.42 -6.70
N GLU A 278 -6.34 1.79 -6.66
CA GLU A 278 -5.89 3.17 -6.84
C GLU A 278 -6.17 3.68 -8.27
N TYR A 279 -5.98 2.86 -9.29
CA TYR A 279 -6.36 3.20 -10.68
C TYR A 279 -7.85 3.44 -10.81
N MET A 280 -8.66 2.49 -10.33
CA MET A 280 -10.13 2.60 -10.34
C MET A 280 -10.61 3.85 -9.59
N ALA A 281 -10.03 4.14 -8.42
CA ALA A 281 -10.35 5.32 -7.62
C ALA A 281 -10.11 6.64 -8.38
N HIS A 282 -9.13 6.66 -9.27
CA HIS A 282 -8.80 7.82 -10.10
C HIS A 282 -9.42 7.77 -11.52
N GLY A 283 -10.37 6.84 -11.74
CA GLY A 283 -11.09 6.71 -13.00
C GLY A 283 -10.23 6.23 -14.15
N LEU A 284 -9.20 5.43 -13.89
CA LEU A 284 -8.38 4.83 -14.93
C LEU A 284 -8.87 3.43 -15.28
N PRO A 285 -9.11 3.13 -16.55
CA PRO A 285 -9.24 1.75 -17.03
C PRO A 285 -8.04 0.90 -16.59
N VAL A 286 -8.28 -0.36 -16.26
CA VAL A 286 -7.23 -1.26 -15.76
C VAL A 286 -6.80 -2.25 -16.84
N VAL A 287 -5.49 -2.43 -17.02
CA VAL A 287 -4.93 -3.57 -17.76
C VAL A 287 -4.18 -4.45 -16.78
N SER A 288 -4.64 -5.68 -16.55
CA SER A 288 -4.10 -6.56 -15.52
C SER A 288 -3.86 -7.98 -16.02
N THR A 289 -2.92 -8.69 -15.41
CA THR A 289 -2.77 -10.14 -15.57
C THR A 289 -3.81 -10.91 -14.74
N PRO A 290 -4.08 -12.22 -15.04
CA PRO A 290 -5.22 -12.95 -14.48
C PRO A 290 -4.97 -13.45 -13.04
N ASN A 291 -4.55 -12.56 -12.15
CA ASN A 291 -4.56 -12.84 -10.71
C ASN A 291 -6.02 -12.90 -10.22
N PRO A 292 -6.43 -13.92 -9.44
CA PRO A 292 -7.84 -14.14 -9.11
C PRO A 292 -8.55 -12.92 -8.53
N ALA A 293 -7.93 -12.21 -7.58
CA ALA A 293 -8.52 -11.02 -6.98
C ALA A 293 -8.61 -9.84 -7.97
N ALA A 294 -7.68 -9.72 -8.91
CA ALA A 294 -7.75 -8.70 -9.96
C ALA A 294 -8.84 -9.03 -10.99
N VAL A 295 -8.97 -10.31 -11.39
CA VAL A 295 -10.05 -10.76 -12.30
C VAL A 295 -11.42 -10.47 -11.70
N ALA A 296 -11.64 -10.90 -10.46
CA ALA A 296 -12.90 -10.66 -9.75
C ALA A 296 -13.31 -9.18 -9.71
N LEU A 297 -12.32 -8.29 -9.65
CA LEU A 297 -12.57 -6.86 -9.58
C LEU A 297 -12.70 -6.19 -10.95
N VAL A 298 -11.92 -6.66 -11.94
CA VAL A 298 -11.80 -6.01 -13.24
C VAL A 298 -12.84 -6.50 -14.24
N ASN A 299 -13.20 -7.80 -14.21
CA ASN A 299 -14.10 -8.43 -15.20
C ASN A 299 -15.30 -9.18 -14.62
N ASP A 300 -15.26 -9.60 -13.36
CA ASP A 300 -16.33 -10.39 -12.75
C ASP A 300 -17.15 -9.58 -11.73
N SER A 301 -17.06 -8.26 -11.76
CA SER A 301 -17.83 -7.39 -10.87
C SER A 301 -19.30 -7.34 -11.29
N ALA A 302 -20.20 -7.26 -10.30
CA ALA A 302 -21.65 -7.14 -10.54
C ALA A 302 -22.00 -5.82 -11.26
N GLU A 303 -21.16 -4.80 -11.14
CA GLU A 303 -21.31 -3.50 -11.79
C GLU A 303 -20.83 -3.50 -13.24
N GLY A 304 -20.14 -4.56 -13.67
CA GLY A 304 -19.58 -4.73 -15.01
C GLY A 304 -18.06 -4.59 -15.06
N ASP A 305 -17.52 -4.64 -16.26
CA ASP A 305 -16.07 -4.58 -16.49
C ASP A 305 -15.51 -3.16 -16.30
N CYS A 306 -14.32 -3.06 -15.71
CA CYS A 306 -13.59 -1.81 -15.57
C CYS A 306 -12.16 -1.87 -16.16
N GLY A 307 -11.87 -2.92 -16.96
CA GLY A 307 -10.57 -3.09 -17.57
C GLY A 307 -10.48 -4.31 -18.46
N THR A 308 -9.25 -4.66 -18.83
CA THR A 308 -8.92 -5.81 -19.66
C THR A 308 -7.93 -6.72 -18.94
N VAL A 309 -8.22 -8.01 -18.90
CA VAL A 309 -7.31 -9.04 -18.36
C VAL A 309 -6.53 -9.65 -19.52
N VAL A 310 -5.19 -9.69 -19.39
CA VAL A 310 -4.26 -10.19 -20.41
C VAL A 310 -3.45 -11.38 -19.85
N PRO A 311 -2.94 -12.30 -20.70
CA PRO A 311 -2.17 -13.45 -20.23
C PRO A 311 -0.92 -13.05 -19.43
N PHE A 312 -0.48 -13.92 -18.51
CA PHE A 312 0.80 -13.74 -17.80
C PHE A 312 1.97 -13.70 -18.78
N GLY A 313 2.89 -12.74 -18.60
CA GLY A 313 4.09 -12.61 -19.40
C GLY A 313 3.87 -12.10 -20.83
N ASP A 314 2.65 -11.76 -21.22
CA ASP A 314 2.31 -11.31 -22.56
C ASP A 314 2.27 -9.78 -22.65
N ALA A 315 3.45 -9.20 -22.93
CA ALA A 315 3.60 -7.76 -23.10
C ALA A 315 2.90 -7.24 -24.38
N ALA A 316 2.78 -8.09 -25.41
CA ALA A 316 2.10 -7.73 -26.65
C ALA A 316 0.59 -7.60 -26.42
N ALA A 317 -0.04 -8.58 -25.79
CA ALA A 317 -1.45 -8.49 -25.42
C ALA A 317 -1.74 -7.28 -24.51
N ALA A 318 -0.83 -6.92 -23.61
CA ALA A 318 -0.95 -5.71 -22.79
C ALA A 318 -0.89 -4.43 -23.63
N ALA A 319 0.00 -4.37 -24.62
CA ALA A 319 0.07 -3.25 -25.56
C ALA A 319 -1.19 -3.15 -26.43
N ASP A 320 -1.69 -4.25 -26.94
CA ASP A 320 -2.92 -4.30 -27.75
C ASP A 320 -4.13 -3.82 -26.94
N ALA A 321 -4.28 -4.25 -25.69
CA ALA A 321 -5.32 -3.76 -24.80
C ALA A 321 -5.26 -2.24 -24.60
N VAL A 322 -4.06 -1.68 -24.44
CA VAL A 322 -3.84 -0.22 -24.33
C VAL A 322 -4.25 0.48 -25.64
N LEU A 323 -3.85 -0.04 -26.79
CA LEU A 323 -4.18 0.54 -28.09
C LEU A 323 -5.69 0.48 -28.37
N GLN A 324 -6.36 -0.58 -27.95
CA GLN A 324 -7.83 -0.69 -28.01
C GLN A 324 -8.49 0.43 -27.17
N LEU A 325 -8.06 0.59 -25.89
CA LEU A 325 -8.57 1.67 -25.04
C LEU A 325 -8.30 3.06 -25.61
N ARG A 326 -7.20 3.24 -26.33
CA ARG A 326 -6.89 4.49 -27.00
C ARG A 326 -7.83 4.80 -28.14
N SER A 327 -8.14 3.81 -28.97
CA SER A 327 -8.97 3.96 -30.17
C SER A 327 -10.48 3.97 -29.86
N ASP A 328 -10.92 3.28 -28.81
CA ASP A 328 -12.33 3.17 -28.41
C ASP A 328 -12.60 4.05 -27.16
N SER A 329 -13.05 5.27 -27.40
CA SER A 329 -13.39 6.21 -26.31
C SER A 329 -14.58 5.74 -25.48
N ALA A 330 -15.56 5.09 -26.13
CA ALA A 330 -16.77 4.62 -25.41
C ALA A 330 -16.43 3.48 -24.45
N LEU A 331 -15.57 2.55 -24.86
CA LEU A 331 -15.02 1.50 -23.98
C LEU A 331 -14.25 2.10 -22.82
N ARG A 332 -13.35 3.01 -23.12
CA ARG A 332 -12.50 3.71 -22.14
C ARG A 332 -13.32 4.45 -21.08
N ASP A 333 -14.31 5.22 -21.50
CA ASP A 333 -15.17 6.00 -20.61
C ASP A 333 -16.06 5.10 -19.75
N ARG A 334 -16.56 4.01 -20.31
CA ARG A 334 -17.32 2.99 -19.58
C ARG A 334 -16.47 2.34 -18.50
N TYR A 335 -15.25 1.87 -18.81
CA TYR A 335 -14.36 1.25 -17.85
C TYR A 335 -13.96 2.23 -16.75
N SER A 336 -13.69 3.49 -17.08
CA SER A 336 -13.42 4.55 -16.13
C SER A 336 -14.57 4.75 -15.14
N ALA A 337 -15.78 4.91 -15.64
CA ALA A 337 -16.97 5.14 -14.81
C ALA A 337 -17.29 3.94 -13.90
N THR A 338 -17.26 2.73 -14.46
CA THR A 338 -17.50 1.49 -13.71
C THR A 338 -16.45 1.31 -12.61
N GLY A 339 -15.17 1.41 -12.95
CA GLY A 339 -14.08 1.27 -11.96
C GLY A 339 -14.18 2.27 -10.84
N HIS A 340 -14.44 3.54 -11.14
CA HIS A 340 -14.62 4.57 -10.13
C HIS A 340 -15.82 4.29 -9.21
N ALA A 341 -16.94 3.85 -9.74
CA ALA A 341 -18.14 3.50 -8.97
C ALA A 341 -17.86 2.34 -7.98
N ILE A 342 -17.21 1.26 -8.48
CA ILE A 342 -16.79 0.13 -7.63
C ILE A 342 -15.83 0.59 -6.53
N ALA A 343 -14.80 1.36 -6.89
CA ALA A 343 -13.82 1.85 -5.92
C ALA A 343 -14.48 2.71 -4.83
N ARG A 344 -15.44 3.57 -5.20
CA ARG A 344 -16.16 4.42 -4.25
C ARG A 344 -17.07 3.63 -3.33
N ALA A 345 -17.74 2.60 -3.83
CA ALA A 345 -18.66 1.79 -3.05
C ALA A 345 -17.94 0.86 -2.05
N ALA A 346 -16.80 0.27 -2.45
CA ALA A 346 -16.15 -0.81 -1.68
C ALA A 346 -14.79 -0.44 -1.09
N PHE A 347 -14.04 0.51 -1.69
CA PHE A 347 -12.64 0.76 -1.35
C PHE A 347 -12.35 2.19 -0.88
N HIS A 348 -13.39 2.97 -0.59
CA HIS A 348 -13.22 4.31 -0.04
C HIS A 348 -12.85 4.24 1.45
N TRP A 349 -11.63 4.67 1.81
CA TRP A 349 -11.10 4.55 3.18
C TRP A 349 -12.03 5.08 4.28
N PRO A 350 -12.71 6.24 4.14
CA PRO A 350 -13.65 6.73 5.16
C PRO A 350 -14.74 5.73 5.57
N LEU A 351 -15.12 4.78 4.70
CA LEU A 351 -16.07 3.73 5.05
C LEU A 351 -15.48 2.70 6.02
N GLN A 352 -14.14 2.58 6.07
CA GLN A 352 -13.41 1.65 6.93
C GLN A 352 -12.79 2.34 8.16
N ALA A 353 -12.59 3.65 8.12
CA ALA A 353 -11.91 4.40 9.16
C ALA A 353 -12.62 4.32 10.51
N ASP A 354 -13.93 4.59 10.54
CA ASP A 354 -14.73 4.53 11.75
C ASP A 354 -14.86 3.10 12.34
N PRO A 355 -15.15 2.04 11.55
CA PRO A 355 -15.08 0.67 12.03
C PRO A 355 -13.72 0.29 12.61
N PHE A 356 -12.62 0.67 11.93
CA PHE A 356 -11.26 0.41 12.39
C PHE A 356 -10.99 1.06 13.75
N VAL A 357 -11.31 2.35 13.92
CA VAL A 357 -11.08 3.07 15.18
C VAL A 357 -11.91 2.49 16.29
N ARG A 358 -13.22 2.22 16.07
CA ARG A 358 -14.11 1.60 17.06
C ARG A 358 -13.61 0.23 17.51
N GLN A 359 -13.08 -0.56 16.60
CA GLN A 359 -12.53 -1.87 16.93
C GLN A 359 -11.32 -1.77 17.88
N LEU A 360 -10.45 -0.78 17.67
CA LEU A 360 -9.31 -0.52 18.56
C LEU A 360 -9.78 0.02 19.92
N GLU A 361 -10.77 0.91 19.95
CA GLU A 361 -11.38 1.44 21.18
C GLU A 361 -12.00 0.31 22.03
N GLU A 362 -12.72 -0.61 21.39
CA GLU A 362 -13.31 -1.80 22.03
C GLU A 362 -12.22 -2.65 22.67
N TRP A 363 -11.16 -2.98 21.92
CA TRP A 363 -10.07 -3.79 22.46
C TRP A 363 -9.25 -3.08 23.54
N ALA A 364 -9.17 -1.75 23.49
CA ALA A 364 -8.55 -0.95 24.53
C ALA A 364 -9.44 -0.77 25.79
N GLY A 365 -10.71 -1.18 25.73
CA GLY A 365 -11.68 -0.97 26.82
C GLY A 365 -12.11 0.49 26.99
N VAL A 366 -11.99 1.29 25.93
CA VAL A 366 -12.38 2.69 25.90
C VAL A 366 -13.80 2.81 25.32
N GLN A 367 -14.72 3.44 26.04
CA GLN A 367 -16.09 3.66 25.52
C GLN A 367 -16.07 4.79 24.49
N GLY A 368 -16.27 4.44 23.23
CA GLY A 368 -16.38 5.40 22.11
C GLY A 368 -17.57 6.34 22.28
N ARG A 369 -17.42 7.63 21.91
CA ARG A 369 -18.54 8.57 21.77
C ARG A 369 -19.26 8.33 20.44
N PRO A 370 -20.59 8.61 20.37
CA PRO A 370 -21.25 8.73 19.07
C PRO A 370 -20.52 9.79 18.23
N ARG A 371 -20.03 9.41 17.06
CA ARG A 371 -19.32 10.32 16.14
C ARG A 371 -20.21 10.62 14.94
N LEU A 372 -20.16 11.86 14.48
CA LEU A 372 -20.61 12.17 13.13
C LEU A 372 -19.65 11.51 12.13
N PRO A 373 -20.15 11.05 10.96
CA PRO A 373 -19.28 10.45 9.94
C PRO A 373 -18.13 11.40 9.62
N MET A 374 -16.91 10.85 9.58
CA MET A 374 -15.71 11.63 9.30
C MET A 374 -15.80 12.26 7.91
N GLN A 375 -15.72 13.59 7.88
CA GLN A 375 -15.52 14.29 6.61
C GLN A 375 -14.04 14.09 6.19
N PRO A 376 -13.76 13.87 4.91
CA PRO A 376 -12.39 13.75 4.44
C PRO A 376 -11.63 15.03 4.79
N SER A 377 -10.56 14.89 5.57
CA SER A 377 -9.63 16.00 5.83
C SER A 377 -9.09 16.51 4.49
N ALA A 378 -9.11 17.81 4.30
CA ALA A 378 -8.51 18.41 3.12
C ALA A 378 -7.03 17.98 3.02
N PRO A 379 -6.49 17.73 1.83
CA PRO A 379 -5.09 17.37 1.68
C PRO A 379 -4.21 18.43 2.34
N ILE A 380 -3.26 17.99 3.16
CA ILE A 380 -2.33 18.87 3.87
C ILE A 380 -1.60 19.70 2.81
N ARG A 381 -1.80 21.02 2.83
CA ARG A 381 -1.03 21.94 1.98
C ARG A 381 0.42 21.87 2.43
N ASP A 382 1.32 21.54 1.52
CA ASP A 382 2.76 21.56 1.76
C ASP A 382 3.18 22.96 2.25
N ALA A 383 3.81 23.02 3.42
CA ALA A 383 4.41 24.24 3.97
C ALA A 383 5.64 24.72 3.16
N ARG A 384 5.94 24.13 2.00
CA ARG A 384 7.09 24.46 1.16
C ARG A 384 6.84 25.49 0.05
N GLU A 385 5.58 25.92 -0.18
CA GLU A 385 5.30 26.96 -1.19
C GLU A 385 5.46 28.41 -0.66
N GLY A 386 5.83 28.60 0.60
CA GLY A 386 5.92 29.93 1.24
C GLY A 386 7.27 30.65 1.13
N ASP A 387 8.37 30.01 0.73
CA ASP A 387 9.73 30.58 0.88
C ASP A 387 10.45 30.99 -0.43
N SER A 388 9.86 30.77 -1.60
CA SER A 388 10.45 31.21 -2.86
C SER A 388 10.10 32.64 -3.32
N ALA A 389 9.22 33.33 -2.57
CA ALA A 389 8.80 34.69 -2.92
C ALA A 389 9.50 35.81 -2.14
N ARG A 390 10.44 35.51 -1.24
CA ARG A 390 11.06 36.52 -0.35
C ARG A 390 12.48 36.94 -0.68
N THR A 391 13.12 36.34 -1.71
CA THR A 391 14.52 36.67 -2.11
C THR A 391 14.65 37.59 -3.33
N ALA A 392 13.58 38.21 -3.82
CA ALA A 392 13.64 39.08 -5.01
C ALA A 392 13.40 40.59 -4.69
N ARG A 393 13.64 41.06 -3.45
CA ARG A 393 13.56 42.49 -3.13
C ARG A 393 14.61 42.93 -2.12
N THR A 394 15.89 42.88 -2.46
CA THR A 394 16.93 43.81 -1.98
C THR A 394 18.12 43.77 -2.95
N GLY A 395 18.09 44.64 -3.92
CA GLY A 395 19.17 44.89 -4.84
C GLY A 395 18.93 46.24 -5.52
N ARG A 396 19.15 47.31 -4.77
CA ARG A 396 19.60 48.62 -5.26
C ARG A 396 20.54 49.23 -4.25
#